data_5163374d2a969358f32826aec390c3f1
#
_entry.id   5163374d2a969358f32826aec390c3f1
#
_cell.length_a   1.000
_cell.length_b   1.000
_cell.length_c   1.000
_cell.angle_alpha   90.00
_cell.angle_beta   90.00
_cell.angle_gamma   90.00
#
_symmetry.space_group_name_H-M   'P 1'
#
loop_
_entity.id
_entity.type
_entity.pdbx_description
1 polymer ?
#
loop_
_entity_poly.entity_id
_entity_poly.type
_entity_poly.pdbx_seq_one_letter_code
_entity_poly.pdbx_strand_id
1 'polypeptide(L)'
;MELNDRTIGQWLEHWAQTTPDKEYLVYSDRDLRFTWKEFNERVDKMAKGLLAIGVEQGTHVGIWATNVPDWLTFLYAGAKLGAVLVTVNTNYKQHELEFLVDDADIHTLCITEGVFDGNYVDMVYTMLPELRES
;
A
#
# COMPACT_ATOMS: atom_id res chain seq x y z
N MET A 1 12.86 -18.61 24.88
CA MET A 1 12.48 -18.09 23.54
C MET A 1 12.37 -16.59 23.72
N GLU A 2 13.33 -15.81 23.20
CA GLU A 2 13.21 -14.36 23.22
C GLU A 2 12.14 -13.92 22.24
N LEU A 3 11.24 -13.08 22.69
CA LEU A 3 10.25 -12.44 21.83
C LEU A 3 10.98 -11.39 20.99
N ASN A 4 10.74 -11.39 19.69
CA ASN A 4 11.26 -10.36 18.80
C ASN A 4 10.23 -9.23 18.72
N ASP A 5 10.61 -8.04 19.14
CA ASP A 5 9.77 -6.85 19.22
C ASP A 5 9.90 -5.91 18.01
N ARG A 6 10.67 -6.34 16.98
CA ARG A 6 10.81 -5.54 15.76
C ARG A 6 9.47 -5.41 15.02
N THR A 7 9.19 -4.19 14.58
CA THR A 7 8.06 -3.91 13.68
C THR A 7 8.32 -4.47 12.27
N ILE A 8 7.27 -4.53 11.45
CA ILE A 8 7.38 -4.95 10.03
C ILE A 8 8.37 -4.05 9.28
N GLY A 9 8.33 -2.73 9.49
CA GLY A 9 9.27 -1.79 8.88
C GLY A 9 10.72 -2.04 9.31
N GLN A 10 10.96 -2.28 10.59
CA GLN A 10 12.29 -2.60 11.12
C GLN A 10 12.83 -3.94 10.60
N TRP A 11 11.98 -4.90 10.33
CA TRP A 11 12.40 -6.14 9.69
C TRP A 11 12.86 -5.92 8.24
N LEU A 12 12.16 -5.10 7.47
CA LEU A 12 12.59 -4.74 6.12
C LEU A 12 13.96 -4.06 6.14
N GLU A 13 14.15 -3.07 7.01
CA GLU A 13 15.43 -2.37 7.16
C GLU A 13 16.57 -3.31 7.56
N HIS A 14 16.30 -4.22 8.50
CA HIS A 14 17.27 -5.23 8.92
C HIS A 14 17.77 -6.07 7.74
N TRP A 15 16.87 -6.60 6.92
CA TRP A 15 17.27 -7.41 5.77
C TRP A 15 17.93 -6.59 4.66
N ALA A 16 17.50 -5.36 4.45
CA ALA A 16 18.14 -4.44 3.52
C ALA A 16 19.59 -4.09 3.93
N GLN A 17 19.90 -4.11 5.23
CA GLN A 17 21.25 -3.89 5.75
C GLN A 17 22.10 -5.16 5.78
N THR A 18 21.53 -6.31 6.13
CA THR A 18 22.27 -7.56 6.33
C THR A 18 22.46 -8.38 5.06
N THR A 19 21.50 -8.31 4.13
CA THR A 19 21.54 -9.04 2.84
C THR A 19 21.08 -8.15 1.68
N PRO A 20 21.71 -6.97 1.46
CA PRO A 20 21.23 -5.94 0.54
C PRO A 20 21.00 -6.43 -0.90
N ASP A 21 21.93 -7.24 -1.39
CA ASP A 21 21.96 -7.68 -2.80
C ASP A 21 21.17 -8.98 -3.05
N LYS A 22 20.58 -9.57 -2.00
CA LYS A 22 19.75 -10.77 -2.16
C LYS A 22 18.39 -10.41 -2.69
N GLU A 23 17.90 -11.19 -3.68
CA GLU A 23 16.54 -11.02 -4.20
C GLU A 23 15.50 -11.21 -3.09
N TYR A 24 14.58 -10.27 -3.01
CA TYR A 24 13.45 -10.28 -2.09
C TYR A 24 12.14 -10.53 -2.80
N LEU A 25 11.86 -9.77 -3.86
CA LEU A 25 10.59 -9.78 -4.56
C LEU A 25 10.80 -10.05 -6.05
N VAL A 26 10.11 -11.07 -6.55
CA VAL A 26 10.19 -11.47 -7.97
C VAL A 26 8.78 -11.59 -8.53
N TYR A 27 8.50 -10.83 -9.59
CA TYR A 27 7.32 -10.94 -10.44
C TYR A 27 7.73 -11.53 -11.78
N SER A 28 7.66 -12.83 -11.90
CA SER A 28 8.16 -13.58 -13.08
C SER A 28 7.37 -13.29 -14.35
N ASP A 29 6.08 -12.94 -14.23
CA ASP A 29 5.20 -12.56 -15.33
C ASP A 29 5.53 -11.19 -15.96
N ARG A 30 6.29 -10.35 -15.25
CA ARG A 30 6.65 -8.99 -15.65
C ARG A 30 8.16 -8.75 -15.73
N ASP A 31 8.94 -9.79 -15.51
CA ASP A 31 10.41 -9.73 -15.40
C ASP A 31 10.89 -8.63 -14.41
N LEU A 32 10.14 -8.42 -13.33
CA LEU A 32 10.49 -7.47 -12.28
C LEU A 32 11.12 -8.19 -11.09
N ARG A 33 12.29 -7.71 -10.68
CA ARG A 33 13.03 -8.23 -9.54
C ARG A 33 13.52 -7.08 -8.70
N PHE A 34 13.42 -7.24 -7.39
CA PHE A 34 13.94 -6.29 -6.42
C PHE A 34 14.79 -7.02 -5.39
N THR A 35 15.97 -6.53 -5.14
CA THR A 35 16.77 -6.89 -3.98
C THR A 35 16.15 -6.29 -2.71
N TRP A 36 16.59 -6.74 -1.53
CA TRP A 36 16.16 -6.16 -0.27
C TRP A 36 16.44 -4.65 -0.21
N LYS A 37 17.62 -4.24 -0.68
CA LYS A 37 18.01 -2.82 -0.72
C LYS A 37 17.12 -2.01 -1.64
N GLU A 38 16.96 -2.43 -2.87
CA GLU A 38 16.12 -1.73 -3.87
C GLU A 38 14.67 -1.61 -3.42
N PHE A 39 14.14 -2.69 -2.84
CA PHE A 39 12.77 -2.67 -2.33
C PHE A 39 12.63 -1.73 -1.13
N ASN A 40 13.60 -1.72 -0.20
CA ASN A 40 13.59 -0.80 0.94
C ASN A 40 13.66 0.67 0.48
N GLU A 41 14.51 1.00 -0.50
CA GLU A 41 14.59 2.35 -1.09
C GLU A 41 13.26 2.78 -1.73
N ARG A 42 12.59 1.85 -2.42
CA ARG A 42 11.25 2.07 -2.98
C ARG A 42 10.21 2.35 -1.90
N VAL A 43 10.23 1.58 -0.83
CA VAL A 43 9.35 1.75 0.34
C VAL A 43 9.60 3.10 1.02
N ASP A 44 10.86 3.51 1.20
CA ASP A 44 11.22 4.80 1.80
C ASP A 44 10.71 5.98 0.96
N LYS A 45 10.79 5.86 -0.37
CA LYS A 45 10.25 6.88 -1.28
C LYS A 45 8.73 6.99 -1.15
N MET A 46 8.03 5.86 -1.09
CA MET A 46 6.57 5.81 -0.88
C MET A 46 6.20 6.40 0.48
N ALA A 47 6.90 6.03 1.55
CA ALA A 47 6.65 6.53 2.90
C ALA A 47 6.79 8.07 2.97
N LYS A 48 7.81 8.64 2.33
CA LYS A 48 7.97 10.09 2.21
C LYS A 48 6.81 10.76 1.47
N GLY A 49 6.31 10.12 0.41
CA GLY A 49 5.12 10.60 -0.31
C GLY A 49 3.87 10.58 0.56
N LEU A 50 3.65 9.50 1.31
CA LEU A 50 2.53 9.39 2.24
C LEU A 50 2.59 10.42 3.36
N LEU A 51 3.78 10.67 3.94
CA LEU A 51 3.98 11.75 4.91
C LEU A 51 3.62 13.12 4.33
N ALA A 52 4.00 13.37 3.07
CA ALA A 52 3.75 14.66 2.43
C ALA A 52 2.26 14.96 2.21
N ILE A 53 1.41 13.92 2.15
CA ILE A 53 -0.05 14.06 2.05
C ILE A 53 -0.76 13.88 3.41
N GLY A 54 -0.02 13.88 4.53
CA GLY A 54 -0.58 13.89 5.87
C GLY A 54 -0.81 12.52 6.52
N VAL A 55 -0.27 11.44 5.95
CA VAL A 55 -0.32 10.11 6.60
C VAL A 55 0.67 10.09 7.76
N GLU A 56 0.19 9.80 8.94
CA GLU A 56 0.98 9.70 10.18
C GLU A 56 0.62 8.45 10.98
N GLN A 57 1.24 8.27 12.13
CA GLN A 57 0.95 7.13 13.01
C GLN A 57 -0.53 7.08 13.38
N GLY A 58 -1.14 5.92 13.18
CA GLY A 58 -2.56 5.69 13.45
C GLY A 58 -3.51 6.09 12.31
N THR A 59 -3.02 6.76 11.26
CA THR A 59 -3.84 7.06 10.08
C THR A 59 -4.26 5.77 9.38
N HIS A 60 -5.54 5.62 9.07
CA HIS A 60 -6.05 4.50 8.31
C HIS A 60 -5.85 4.73 6.81
N VAL A 61 -5.15 3.81 6.16
CA VAL A 61 -4.83 3.87 4.74
C VAL A 61 -5.36 2.62 4.03
N GLY A 62 -6.18 2.83 3.01
CA GLY A 62 -6.77 1.76 2.23
C GLY A 62 -5.94 1.39 1.01
N ILE A 63 -5.93 0.11 0.64
CA ILE A 63 -5.39 -0.35 -0.63
C ILE A 63 -6.38 -1.21 -1.39
N TRP A 64 -6.74 -0.76 -2.59
CA TRP A 64 -7.64 -1.43 -3.52
C TRP A 64 -6.92 -1.76 -4.82
N ALA A 65 -6.21 -2.85 -4.80
CA ALA A 65 -5.31 -3.26 -5.87
C ALA A 65 -5.20 -4.77 -5.95
N THR A 66 -4.86 -5.26 -7.12
CA THR A 66 -4.47 -6.66 -7.33
C THR A 66 -3.05 -6.92 -6.86
N ASN A 67 -2.55 -8.11 -7.15
CA ASN A 67 -1.20 -8.54 -6.79
C ASN A 67 -0.13 -7.83 -7.66
N VAL A 68 0.15 -6.59 -7.34
CA VAL A 68 1.16 -5.74 -7.98
C VAL A 68 2.26 -5.36 -6.99
N PRO A 69 3.50 -5.04 -7.45
CA PRO A 69 4.60 -4.64 -6.56
C PRO A 69 4.26 -3.47 -5.64
N ASP A 70 3.44 -2.54 -6.13
CA ASP A 70 3.01 -1.36 -5.38
C ASP A 70 2.15 -1.71 -4.16
N TRP A 71 1.44 -2.83 -4.19
CA TRP A 71 0.69 -3.32 -3.05
C TRP A 71 1.60 -3.56 -1.83
N LEU A 72 2.70 -4.31 -2.03
CA LEU A 72 3.68 -4.55 -0.97
C LEU A 72 4.44 -3.27 -0.59
N THR A 73 4.77 -2.42 -1.58
CA THR A 73 5.43 -1.14 -1.33
C THR A 73 4.58 -0.28 -0.40
N PHE A 74 3.29 -0.19 -0.65
CA PHE A 74 2.33 0.58 0.16
C PHE A 74 2.17 0.00 1.57
N LEU A 75 2.04 -1.34 1.68
CA LEU A 75 1.99 -2.04 2.97
C LEU A 75 3.18 -1.67 3.87
N TYR A 76 4.40 -1.84 3.34
CA TYR A 76 5.61 -1.57 4.11
C TYR A 76 5.83 -0.09 4.39
N ALA A 77 5.44 0.79 3.47
CA ALA A 77 5.49 2.22 3.67
C ALA A 77 4.55 2.65 4.81
N GLY A 78 3.31 2.18 4.80
CA GLY A 78 2.37 2.40 5.91
C GLY A 78 2.88 1.85 7.23
N ALA A 79 3.45 0.63 7.21
CA ALA A 79 4.02 0.01 8.42
C ALA A 79 5.21 0.81 8.98
N LYS A 80 6.06 1.41 8.14
CA LYS A 80 7.15 2.30 8.61
C LYS A 80 6.62 3.56 9.28
N LEU A 81 5.48 4.08 8.83
CA LEU A 81 4.84 5.26 9.40
C LEU A 81 3.97 4.96 10.62
N GLY A 82 3.72 3.69 10.91
CA GLY A 82 2.78 3.28 11.95
C GLY A 82 1.32 3.50 11.56
N ALA A 83 1.02 3.60 10.28
CA ALA A 83 -0.33 3.67 9.75
C ALA A 83 -1.05 2.32 9.86
N VAL A 84 -2.37 2.35 9.86
CA VAL A 84 -3.24 1.15 9.86
C VAL A 84 -3.63 0.83 8.44
N LEU A 85 -3.18 -0.32 7.92
CA LEU A 85 -3.54 -0.75 6.57
C LEU A 85 -4.91 -1.43 6.55
N VAL A 86 -5.80 -0.93 5.70
CA VAL A 86 -7.10 -1.52 5.39
C VAL A 86 -7.05 -2.11 3.98
N THR A 87 -7.22 -3.42 3.87
CA THR A 87 -7.23 -4.10 2.57
C THR A 87 -8.64 -4.13 2.00
N VAL A 88 -8.80 -3.67 0.76
CA VAL A 88 -10.09 -3.66 0.06
C VAL A 88 -10.18 -4.86 -0.86
N ASN A 89 -11.29 -5.61 -0.77
CA ASN A 89 -11.53 -6.74 -1.66
C ASN A 89 -11.68 -6.26 -3.10
N THR A 90 -10.90 -6.87 -4.02
CA THR A 90 -10.89 -6.51 -5.45
C THR A 90 -12.22 -6.74 -6.17
N ASN A 91 -13.12 -7.55 -5.60
CA ASN A 91 -14.46 -7.80 -6.14
C ASN A 91 -15.51 -6.80 -5.66
N TYR A 92 -15.19 -5.91 -4.73
CA TYR A 92 -16.13 -4.90 -4.25
C TYR A 92 -16.62 -4.01 -5.39
N LYS A 93 -17.90 -3.70 -5.34
CA LYS A 93 -18.53 -2.67 -6.17
C LYS A 93 -18.62 -1.36 -5.39
N GLN A 94 -19.05 -0.31 -6.04
CA GLN A 94 -19.10 1.03 -5.46
C GLN A 94 -19.74 1.07 -4.06
N HIS A 95 -20.91 0.49 -3.89
CA HIS A 95 -21.65 0.49 -2.62
C HIS A 95 -20.86 -0.16 -1.46
N GLU A 96 -20.17 -1.28 -1.75
CA GLU A 96 -19.38 -1.97 -0.73
C GLU A 96 -18.12 -1.18 -0.37
N LEU A 97 -17.53 -0.49 -1.37
CA LEU A 97 -16.40 0.41 -1.16
C LEU A 97 -16.81 1.62 -0.30
N GLU A 98 -17.92 2.27 -0.62
CA GLU A 98 -18.48 3.39 0.17
C GLU A 98 -18.62 3.01 1.63
N PHE A 99 -19.29 1.88 1.88
CA PHE A 99 -19.46 1.38 3.25
C PHE A 99 -18.13 1.14 3.95
N LEU A 100 -17.16 0.50 3.28
CA LEU A 100 -15.86 0.20 3.90
C LEU A 100 -15.05 1.46 4.18
N VAL A 101 -15.07 2.45 3.27
CA VAL A 101 -14.34 3.72 3.45
C VAL A 101 -14.84 4.46 4.68
N ASP A 102 -16.16 4.50 4.88
CA ASP A 102 -16.80 5.16 6.02
C ASP A 102 -16.58 4.35 7.32
N ASP A 103 -16.86 3.03 7.29
CA ASP A 103 -16.79 2.17 8.48
C ASP A 103 -15.35 2.02 9.02
N ALA A 104 -14.38 1.95 8.13
CA ALA A 104 -12.96 1.84 8.49
C ALA A 104 -12.26 3.20 8.62
N ASP A 105 -12.95 4.33 8.48
CA ASP A 105 -12.39 5.69 8.57
C ASP A 105 -11.12 5.85 7.70
N ILE A 106 -11.22 5.46 6.43
CA ILE A 106 -10.08 5.48 5.51
C ILE A 106 -9.78 6.92 5.08
N HIS A 107 -8.67 7.45 5.56
CA HIS A 107 -8.19 8.79 5.21
C HIS A 107 -7.56 8.85 3.81
N THR A 108 -6.81 7.82 3.44
CA THR A 108 -6.06 7.78 2.16
C THR A 108 -6.31 6.44 1.48
N LEU A 109 -6.78 6.46 0.22
CA LEU A 109 -7.05 5.26 -0.56
C LEU A 109 -6.07 5.17 -1.74
N CYS A 110 -5.26 4.10 -1.76
CA CYS A 110 -4.42 3.76 -2.90
C CYS A 110 -5.17 2.77 -3.80
N ILE A 111 -5.28 3.09 -5.08
CA ILE A 111 -5.99 2.25 -6.06
C ILE A 111 -5.13 1.93 -7.27
N THR A 112 -5.40 0.81 -7.93
CA THR A 112 -5.00 0.55 -9.32
C THR A 112 -6.15 0.93 -10.27
N GLU A 113 -5.91 0.88 -11.58
CA GLU A 113 -6.95 1.22 -12.57
C GLU A 113 -8.21 0.35 -12.45
N GLY A 114 -8.05 -0.90 -12.04
CA GLY A 114 -9.16 -1.83 -11.85
C GLY A 114 -8.79 -3.27 -12.20
N VAL A 115 -9.81 -4.15 -12.18
CA VAL A 115 -9.70 -5.57 -12.55
C VAL A 115 -10.89 -6.00 -13.39
N PHE A 116 -10.67 -6.88 -14.34
CA PHE A 116 -11.70 -7.38 -15.25
C PHE A 116 -12.45 -6.23 -15.95
N ASP A 117 -13.76 -6.13 -15.72
CA ASP A 117 -14.66 -5.09 -16.20
C ASP A 117 -14.87 -3.95 -15.21
N GLY A 118 -14.21 -4.00 -14.04
CA GLY A 118 -14.34 -3.00 -12.99
C GLY A 118 -13.29 -1.90 -13.13
N ASN A 119 -13.71 -0.67 -13.37
CA ASN A 119 -12.86 0.52 -13.34
C ASN A 119 -12.94 1.17 -11.96
N TYR A 120 -11.89 1.00 -11.15
CA TYR A 120 -11.84 1.53 -9.78
C TYR A 120 -11.80 3.06 -9.77
N VAL A 121 -11.13 3.66 -10.73
CA VAL A 121 -11.05 5.13 -10.85
C VAL A 121 -12.42 5.73 -11.08
N ASP A 122 -13.21 5.16 -12.00
CA ASP A 122 -14.59 5.63 -12.25
C ASP A 122 -15.50 5.43 -11.05
N MET A 123 -15.34 4.33 -10.31
CA MET A 123 -16.11 4.08 -9.09
C MET A 123 -15.79 5.13 -8.02
N VAL A 124 -14.51 5.43 -7.80
CA VAL A 124 -14.08 6.46 -6.84
C VAL A 124 -14.59 7.84 -7.24
N TYR A 125 -14.49 8.23 -8.51
CA TYR A 125 -15.04 9.50 -9.00
C TYR A 125 -16.57 9.58 -8.96
N THR A 126 -17.25 8.44 -8.95
CA THR A 126 -18.71 8.42 -8.77
C THR A 126 -19.08 8.62 -7.30
N MET A 127 -18.29 8.06 -6.38
CA MET A 127 -18.41 8.28 -4.93
C MET A 127 -18.10 9.72 -4.52
N LEU A 128 -17.01 10.25 -5.05
CA LEU A 128 -16.40 11.53 -4.67
C LEU A 128 -16.18 12.38 -5.93
N PRO A 129 -17.25 12.97 -6.49
CA PRO A 129 -17.16 13.74 -7.74
C PRO A 129 -16.22 14.94 -7.67
N GLU A 130 -16.03 15.51 -6.48
CA GLU A 130 -15.13 16.63 -6.20
C GLU A 130 -13.66 16.32 -6.52
N LEU A 131 -13.26 15.06 -6.53
CA LEU A 131 -11.89 14.66 -6.90
C LEU A 131 -11.57 14.89 -8.38
N ARG A 132 -12.60 15.10 -9.23
CA ARG A 132 -12.38 15.44 -10.65
C ARG A 132 -11.98 16.90 -10.85
N GLU A 133 -12.26 17.74 -9.86
CA GLU A 133 -12.04 19.19 -9.93
C GLU A 133 -10.76 19.65 -9.19
N SER A 134 -10.04 18.69 -8.57
CA SER A 134 -8.86 18.95 -7.76
C SER A 134 -7.54 18.85 -8.55
#